data_bd6af542b88d93cfe1b815ada4911414
#
_entry.id   bd6af542b88d93cfe1b815ada4911414
#
_cell.length_a   1.000
_cell.length_b   1.000
_cell.length_c   1.000
_cell.angle_alpha   90.00
_cell.angle_beta   90.00
_cell.angle_gamma   90.00
#
_symmetry.space_group_name_H-M   'P 1'
#
loop_
_entity.id
_entity.type
_entity.pdbx_description
1 polymer ?
#
loop_
_entity_poly.entity_id
_entity_poly.type
_entity_poly.pdbx_seq_one_letter_code
_entity_poly.pdbx_strand_id
1 'polypeptide(L)'
;MRELKKTGLIICCLLFVLKGSTQDSLARPLKIAVFAPVYLDSAFADDTYKLGKNNLPKYLLPGLDFYNGVMLAIDSLNAEQASLEVLFFDSKSVESPLQSIVNQPEFQDVSLIIASFNMRSEIKSLADFALEKNIPLISATYPNDGGLIANPFFVLINPTIVTHLEAIYKFMQRYYPTENITVFRKKGTLEDMIQNTFSDLNKKTPGLPLNIKTIELTDSFTSSQVTGYLDSAKLNVIICGTLNENFGTNLTKALRSSNSYWVIAMGMPTWDGIKDISKDLEIVYTTPYNYSRTSKLSMKFTDNYRVKFSGRPSDMAFKGFEAMYHFGKLLLKYNKQLIQNLSGKEFRLFNDFDIRPVRSDKNSKFPDYLENKKLYFIRKTDGRITSVN
;
A
#
# COMPACT_ATOMS: atom_id res chain seq x y z
N MET A 1 -23.18 73.41 -17.13
CA MET A 1 -21.88 72.74 -17.43
C MET A 1 -20.98 72.48 -16.22
N ARG A 2 -21.08 73.21 -15.10
CA ARG A 2 -20.23 73.01 -13.90
C ARG A 2 -20.71 71.79 -13.06
N GLU A 3 -22.02 71.53 -13.02
CA GLU A 3 -22.59 70.42 -12.26
C GLU A 3 -22.36 69.04 -12.96
N LEU A 4 -22.37 69.00 -14.30
CA LEU A 4 -22.10 67.74 -15.04
C LEU A 4 -20.64 67.25 -14.88
N LYS A 5 -19.69 68.20 -14.68
CA LYS A 5 -18.29 67.82 -14.45
C LYS A 5 -18.03 67.24 -13.08
N LYS A 6 -18.78 67.66 -12.03
CA LYS A 6 -18.69 67.11 -10.69
C LYS A 6 -19.25 65.68 -10.59
N THR A 7 -20.37 65.43 -11.24
CA THR A 7 -21.02 64.10 -11.29
C THR A 7 -20.18 63.11 -12.06
N GLY A 8 -19.54 63.52 -13.19
CA GLY A 8 -18.62 62.66 -13.95
C GLY A 8 -17.34 62.31 -13.18
N LEU A 9 -16.83 63.21 -12.34
CA LEU A 9 -15.65 62.97 -11.51
C LEU A 9 -15.95 61.95 -10.34
N ILE A 10 -17.12 62.04 -9.75
CA ILE A 10 -17.57 61.12 -8.68
C ILE A 10 -17.82 59.72 -9.24
N ILE A 11 -18.39 59.56 -10.41
CA ILE A 11 -18.59 58.28 -11.09
C ILE A 11 -17.25 57.64 -11.50
N CYS A 12 -16.25 58.40 -11.97
CA CYS A 12 -14.92 57.90 -12.26
C CYS A 12 -14.18 57.45 -10.99
N CYS A 13 -14.30 58.17 -9.87
CA CYS A 13 -13.71 57.74 -8.59
C CYS A 13 -14.39 56.49 -8.02
N LEU A 14 -15.72 56.31 -8.19
CA LEU A 14 -16.44 55.10 -7.79
C LEU A 14 -16.07 53.90 -8.67
N LEU A 15 -15.80 54.05 -9.96
CA LEU A 15 -15.32 52.97 -10.83
C LEU A 15 -13.88 52.54 -10.53
N PHE A 16 -13.02 53.45 -10.01
CA PHE A 16 -11.66 53.12 -9.58
C PHE A 16 -11.63 52.37 -8.22
N VAL A 17 -12.56 52.62 -7.33
CA VAL A 17 -12.65 51.92 -6.05
C VAL A 17 -13.15 50.48 -6.22
N LEU A 18 -13.92 50.17 -7.28
CA LEU A 18 -14.37 48.80 -7.57
C LEU A 18 -13.34 47.92 -8.27
N LYS A 19 -12.19 48.45 -8.71
CA LYS A 19 -11.07 47.67 -9.26
C LYS A 19 -9.96 47.37 -8.29
N GLY A 20 -10.10 47.69 -7.02
CA GLY A 20 -9.05 47.59 -5.98
C GLY A 20 -9.29 46.58 -4.92
N SER A 21 -9.93 45.41 -5.20
CA SER A 21 -10.07 44.35 -4.17
C SER A 21 -10.23 42.96 -4.82
N THR A 22 -9.47 42.65 -5.86
CA THR A 22 -9.02 41.29 -6.05
C THR A 22 -7.60 41.21 -5.48
N GLN A 23 -7.45 41.37 -4.19
CA GLN A 23 -6.41 40.66 -3.48
C GLN A 23 -6.78 39.18 -3.71
N ASP A 24 -6.18 38.54 -4.72
CA ASP A 24 -5.98 37.11 -4.69
C ASP A 24 -5.32 36.83 -3.34
N SER A 25 -6.11 36.49 -2.36
CA SER A 25 -5.58 35.85 -1.17
C SER A 25 -4.93 34.58 -1.72
N LEU A 26 -3.63 34.61 -1.93
CA LEU A 26 -2.85 33.42 -2.27
C LEU A 26 -3.29 32.37 -1.27
N ALA A 27 -4.14 31.46 -1.71
CA ALA A 27 -4.66 30.39 -0.86
C ALA A 27 -3.43 29.71 -0.27
N ARG A 28 -3.35 29.64 1.06
CA ARG A 28 -2.21 29.01 1.71
C ARG A 28 -2.04 27.61 1.14
N PRO A 29 -0.81 27.18 0.85
CA PRO A 29 -0.58 25.83 0.33
C PRO A 29 -1.15 24.81 1.33
N LEU A 30 -1.77 23.74 0.80
CA LEU A 30 -2.22 22.64 1.63
C LEU A 30 -1.01 21.86 2.14
N LYS A 31 -1.00 21.52 3.44
CA LYS A 31 0.12 20.81 4.07
C LYS A 31 -0.08 19.32 4.07
N ILE A 32 0.96 18.61 3.69
CA ILE A 32 1.04 17.14 3.75
C ILE A 32 2.19 16.76 4.67
N ALA A 33 1.91 15.96 5.70
CA ALA A 33 2.96 15.36 6.53
C ALA A 33 3.27 13.94 6.02
N VAL A 34 4.54 13.64 5.80
CA VAL A 34 5.02 12.34 5.37
C VAL A 34 5.91 11.73 6.44
N PHE A 35 5.62 10.48 6.84
CA PHE A 35 6.40 9.71 7.78
C PHE A 35 7.02 8.49 7.14
N ALA A 36 8.32 8.26 7.34
CA ALA A 36 8.98 7.03 6.91
C ALA A 36 10.10 6.63 7.89
N PRO A 37 10.41 5.32 8.01
CA PRO A 37 11.44 4.82 8.91
C PRO A 37 12.82 4.95 8.27
N VAL A 38 13.39 6.18 8.27
CA VAL A 38 14.71 6.48 7.67
C VAL A 38 15.87 6.24 8.63
N TYR A 39 15.60 6.20 9.95
CA TYR A 39 16.60 5.93 11.01
C TYR A 39 17.79 6.92 10.99
N LEU A 40 17.53 8.20 10.82
CA LEU A 40 18.58 9.23 10.74
C LEU A 40 19.49 9.21 11.96
N ASP A 41 18.93 9.19 13.17
CA ASP A 41 19.70 9.17 14.42
C ASP A 41 20.58 7.92 14.58
N SER A 42 20.18 6.81 13.93
CA SER A 42 20.98 5.58 13.88
C SER A 42 22.08 5.64 12.84
N ALA A 43 21.87 6.37 11.75
CA ALA A 43 22.79 6.46 10.61
C ALA A 43 23.83 7.58 10.76
N PHE A 44 23.49 8.65 11.47
CA PHE A 44 24.33 9.82 11.61
C PHE A 44 24.63 10.13 13.09
N ALA A 45 25.76 10.76 13.35
CA ALA A 45 26.07 11.48 14.57
C ALA A 45 26.42 12.89 14.10
N ASP A 46 25.60 13.86 14.49
CA ASP A 46 25.57 15.19 13.88
C ASP A 46 25.49 15.04 12.34
N ASP A 47 26.37 15.67 11.58
CA ASP A 47 26.44 15.58 10.12
C ASP A 47 27.31 14.42 9.60
N THR A 48 27.82 13.54 10.49
CA THR A 48 28.75 12.47 10.11
C THR A 48 28.07 11.11 10.04
N TYR A 49 28.11 10.49 8.85
CA TYR A 49 27.62 9.11 8.68
C TYR A 49 28.50 8.11 9.43
N LYS A 50 27.90 7.29 10.32
CA LYS A 50 28.63 6.41 11.26
C LYS A 50 28.53 4.90 10.98
N LEU A 51 27.74 4.47 9.98
CA LEU A 51 27.47 3.05 9.75
C LEU A 51 28.42 2.35 8.79
N GLY A 52 29.60 2.93 8.53
CA GLY A 52 30.64 2.36 7.69
C GLY A 52 30.72 2.93 6.27
N LYS A 53 31.82 2.63 5.56
CA LYS A 53 32.15 3.34 4.32
C LYS A 53 31.55 2.76 3.04
N ASN A 54 31.11 1.51 3.03
CA ASN A 54 30.91 0.79 1.77
C ASN A 54 29.49 0.32 1.47
N ASN A 55 28.57 0.20 2.47
CA ASN A 55 27.21 -0.27 2.23
C ASN A 55 26.23 0.35 3.21
N LEU A 56 25.06 0.77 2.72
CA LEU A 56 23.93 1.08 3.56
C LEU A 56 23.35 -0.19 4.18
N PRO A 57 23.14 -0.26 5.48
CA PRO A 57 22.45 -1.37 6.13
C PRO A 57 21.08 -1.64 5.49
N LYS A 58 20.72 -2.90 5.30
CA LYS A 58 19.49 -3.30 4.62
C LYS A 58 18.21 -2.76 5.27
N TYR A 59 18.21 -2.54 6.59
CA TYR A 59 17.04 -2.04 7.31
C TYR A 59 16.71 -0.57 7.01
N LEU A 60 17.69 0.22 6.53
CA LEU A 60 17.50 1.62 6.11
C LEU A 60 16.83 1.72 4.73
N LEU A 61 17.10 0.76 3.85
CA LEU A 61 16.74 0.86 2.43
C LEU A 61 15.23 1.06 2.19
N PRO A 62 14.31 0.37 2.88
CA PRO A 62 12.89 0.56 2.62
C PRO A 62 12.40 1.98 2.89
N GLY A 63 12.81 2.56 4.02
CA GLY A 63 12.44 3.94 4.38
C GLY A 63 13.07 4.98 3.47
N LEU A 64 14.38 4.80 3.17
CA LEU A 64 15.11 5.69 2.26
C LEU A 64 14.53 5.65 0.84
N ASP A 65 14.22 4.47 0.31
CA ASP A 65 13.62 4.34 -1.02
C ASP A 65 12.22 4.95 -1.07
N PHE A 66 11.42 4.76 -0.02
CA PHE A 66 10.12 5.43 0.09
C PHE A 66 10.27 6.96 0.07
N TYR A 67 11.19 7.50 0.86
CA TYR A 67 11.54 8.92 0.86
C TYR A 67 11.96 9.41 -0.54
N ASN A 68 12.86 8.70 -1.21
CA ASN A 68 13.31 9.05 -2.54
C ASN A 68 12.16 9.09 -3.56
N GLY A 69 11.21 8.16 -3.44
CA GLY A 69 9.98 8.16 -4.24
C GLY A 69 9.12 9.39 -3.98
N VAL A 70 8.92 9.74 -2.71
CA VAL A 70 8.20 10.96 -2.29
C VAL A 70 8.86 12.21 -2.88
N MET A 71 10.19 12.31 -2.82
CA MET A 71 10.92 13.47 -3.37
C MET A 71 10.75 13.62 -4.88
N LEU A 72 10.72 12.53 -5.65
CA LEU A 72 10.42 12.59 -7.09
C LEU A 72 8.97 12.99 -7.37
N ALA A 73 8.03 12.61 -6.49
CA ALA A 73 6.65 13.06 -6.61
C ALA A 73 6.53 14.57 -6.35
N ILE A 74 7.25 15.08 -5.34
CA ILE A 74 7.31 16.52 -5.04
C ILE A 74 7.90 17.29 -6.22
N ASP A 75 8.99 16.81 -6.84
CA ASP A 75 9.54 17.42 -8.05
C ASP A 75 8.50 17.50 -9.18
N SER A 76 7.73 16.43 -9.38
CA SER A 76 6.68 16.37 -10.39
C SER A 76 5.53 17.32 -10.09
N LEU A 77 5.10 17.39 -8.84
CA LEU A 77 4.04 18.30 -8.38
C LEU A 77 4.48 19.76 -8.47
N ASN A 78 5.74 20.07 -8.12
CA ASN A 78 6.31 21.42 -8.28
C ASN A 78 6.38 21.84 -9.75
N ALA A 79 6.77 20.94 -10.66
CA ALA A 79 6.77 21.21 -12.10
C ALA A 79 5.35 21.50 -12.64
N GLU A 80 4.32 20.96 -11.98
CA GLU A 80 2.90 21.25 -12.26
C GLU A 80 2.36 22.45 -11.48
N GLN A 81 3.21 23.20 -10.77
CA GLN A 81 2.85 24.36 -9.95
C GLN A 81 1.78 24.05 -8.88
N ALA A 82 1.82 22.83 -8.33
CA ALA A 82 0.92 22.40 -7.28
C ALA A 82 1.18 23.19 -5.98
N SER A 83 0.14 23.83 -5.43
CA SER A 83 0.24 24.61 -4.18
C SER A 83 0.21 23.67 -2.97
N LEU A 84 1.32 22.99 -2.69
CA LEU A 84 1.50 22.07 -1.58
C LEU A 84 2.75 22.42 -0.78
N GLU A 85 2.64 22.29 0.53
CA GLU A 85 3.76 22.28 1.47
C GLU A 85 3.91 20.86 2.03
N VAL A 86 5.11 20.27 1.94
CA VAL A 86 5.34 18.89 2.37
C VAL A 86 6.37 18.89 3.50
N LEU A 87 5.93 18.38 4.65
CA LEU A 87 6.76 18.16 5.84
C LEU A 87 7.14 16.68 5.88
N PHE A 88 8.44 16.37 5.98
CA PHE A 88 8.92 15.00 6.07
C PHE A 88 9.51 14.71 7.45
N PHE A 89 9.11 13.60 8.06
CA PHE A 89 9.53 13.19 9.38
C PHE A 89 10.08 11.76 9.37
N ASP A 90 11.18 11.55 10.11
CA ASP A 90 11.68 10.20 10.41
C ASP A 90 10.83 9.58 11.53
N SER A 91 10.06 8.53 11.20
CA SER A 91 9.23 7.82 12.18
C SER A 91 10.04 7.05 13.22
N LYS A 92 11.37 6.97 13.06
CA LYS A 92 12.32 6.29 13.96
C LYS A 92 13.23 7.25 14.72
N SER A 93 13.00 8.55 14.62
CA SER A 93 13.76 9.50 15.40
C SER A 93 13.54 9.31 16.90
N VAL A 94 14.64 9.21 17.63
CA VAL A 94 14.67 9.16 19.10
C VAL A 94 14.61 10.60 19.66
N GLU A 95 15.22 11.55 18.96
CA GLU A 95 15.24 12.96 19.33
C GLU A 95 13.88 13.62 19.14
N SER A 96 13.14 13.20 18.10
CA SER A 96 11.81 13.71 17.77
C SER A 96 10.80 12.58 17.62
N PRO A 97 10.36 11.95 18.74
CA PRO A 97 9.37 10.88 18.68
C PRO A 97 8.03 11.37 18.13
N LEU A 98 7.27 10.47 17.49
CA LEU A 98 5.98 10.78 16.84
C LEU A 98 5.06 11.65 17.72
N GLN A 99 4.98 11.36 19.01
CA GLN A 99 4.13 12.11 19.95
C GLN A 99 4.57 13.57 20.11
N SER A 100 5.87 13.87 20.00
CA SER A 100 6.36 15.25 20.06
C SER A 100 6.10 15.99 18.73
N ILE A 101 6.23 15.29 17.60
CA ILE A 101 6.02 15.86 16.26
C ILE A 101 4.58 16.35 16.09
N VAL A 102 3.59 15.54 16.46
CA VAL A 102 2.16 15.89 16.30
C VAL A 102 1.73 17.08 17.15
N ASN A 103 2.51 17.44 18.18
CA ASN A 103 2.27 18.61 19.05
C ASN A 103 2.99 19.88 18.57
N GLN A 104 3.81 19.81 17.52
CA GLN A 104 4.51 20.98 16.98
C GLN A 104 3.54 21.93 16.28
N PRO A 105 3.76 23.26 16.34
CA PRO A 105 2.89 24.23 15.67
C PRO A 105 2.77 23.99 14.16
N GLU A 106 3.85 23.57 13.50
CA GLU A 106 3.90 23.29 12.07
C GLU A 106 2.95 22.15 11.66
N PHE A 107 2.68 21.24 12.60
CA PHE A 107 1.83 20.08 12.36
C PHE A 107 0.33 20.40 12.49
N GLN A 108 -0.05 21.51 13.12
CA GLN A 108 -1.45 21.84 13.40
C GLN A 108 -2.31 22.09 12.14
N ASP A 109 -1.70 22.58 11.05
CA ASP A 109 -2.40 22.89 9.79
C ASP A 109 -2.29 21.78 8.73
N VAL A 110 -1.86 20.58 9.11
CA VAL A 110 -1.73 19.44 8.20
C VAL A 110 -3.12 19.01 7.70
N SER A 111 -3.24 18.82 6.40
CA SER A 111 -4.48 18.44 5.71
C SER A 111 -4.51 16.96 5.28
N LEU A 112 -3.34 16.32 5.23
CA LEU A 112 -3.16 14.91 4.86
C LEU A 112 -1.91 14.35 5.52
N ILE A 113 -1.98 13.13 6.01
CA ILE A 113 -0.81 12.38 6.51
C ILE A 113 -0.60 11.17 5.60
N ILE A 114 0.64 10.95 5.15
CA ILE A 114 1.07 9.75 4.42
C ILE A 114 2.16 9.08 5.24
N ALA A 115 1.97 7.80 5.61
CA ALA A 115 2.90 7.10 6.47
C ALA A 115 3.35 5.75 5.86
N SER A 116 4.65 5.54 5.86
CA SER A 116 5.29 4.24 5.60
C SER A 116 5.61 3.59 6.95
N PHE A 117 4.64 2.92 7.56
CA PHE A 117 4.88 2.18 8.79
C PHE A 117 5.68 0.89 8.54
N ASN A 118 6.42 0.45 9.55
CA ASN A 118 7.05 -0.87 9.60
C ASN A 118 6.79 -1.62 10.92
N MET A 119 6.08 -1.00 11.87
CA MET A 119 5.69 -1.60 13.15
C MET A 119 4.24 -1.24 13.50
N ARG A 120 3.51 -2.20 14.09
CA ARG A 120 2.13 -2.01 14.54
C ARG A 120 1.98 -0.90 15.59
N SER A 121 2.96 -0.78 16.48
CA SER A 121 2.93 0.22 17.57
C SER A 121 2.92 1.67 17.10
N GLU A 122 3.40 1.95 15.88
CA GLU A 122 3.44 3.31 15.32
C GLU A 122 2.07 3.79 14.81
N ILE A 123 1.20 2.86 14.43
CA ILE A 123 -0.08 3.19 13.80
C ILE A 123 -0.95 3.99 14.73
N LYS A 124 -1.11 3.51 15.98
CA LYS A 124 -2.09 4.06 16.92
C LYS A 124 -1.89 5.54 17.21
N SER A 125 -0.67 5.97 17.44
CA SER A 125 -0.37 7.37 17.77
C SER A 125 -0.78 8.35 16.68
N LEU A 126 -0.45 8.05 15.42
CA LEU A 126 -0.84 8.89 14.28
C LEU A 126 -2.33 8.73 13.95
N ALA A 127 -2.91 7.55 14.13
CA ALA A 127 -4.32 7.30 13.86
C ALA A 127 -5.22 8.00 14.87
N ASP A 128 -4.86 8.04 16.15
CA ASP A 128 -5.59 8.77 17.20
C ASP A 128 -5.56 10.28 16.91
N PHE A 129 -4.40 10.82 16.54
CA PHE A 129 -4.26 12.22 16.11
C PHE A 129 -5.11 12.53 14.86
N ALA A 130 -5.03 11.68 13.85
CA ALA A 130 -5.79 11.83 12.60
C ALA A 130 -7.31 11.84 12.86
N LEU A 131 -7.77 10.98 13.78
CA LEU A 131 -9.17 10.93 14.20
C LEU A 131 -9.58 12.21 14.95
N GLU A 132 -8.76 12.67 15.90
CA GLU A 132 -9.03 13.89 16.68
C GLU A 132 -9.16 15.12 15.78
N LYS A 133 -8.26 15.25 14.81
CA LYS A 133 -8.19 16.41 13.90
C LYS A 133 -9.05 16.25 12.64
N ASN A 134 -9.69 15.10 12.43
CA ASN A 134 -10.41 14.74 11.19
C ASN A 134 -9.54 14.85 9.93
N ILE A 135 -8.29 14.37 10.01
CA ILE A 135 -7.31 14.40 8.93
C ILE A 135 -7.14 13.01 8.34
N PRO A 136 -7.21 12.81 7.01
CA PRO A 136 -6.91 11.53 6.40
C PRO A 136 -5.47 11.08 6.69
N LEU A 137 -5.30 9.84 7.15
CA LEU A 137 -4.02 9.17 7.35
C LEU A 137 -3.91 7.98 6.39
N ILE A 138 -3.05 8.10 5.39
CA ILE A 138 -2.78 7.05 4.41
C ILE A 138 -1.63 6.18 4.90
N SER A 139 -1.94 4.94 5.33
CA SER A 139 -0.95 3.89 5.59
C SER A 139 -0.53 3.25 4.28
N ALA A 140 0.61 3.65 3.74
CA ALA A 140 1.00 3.35 2.36
C ALA A 140 1.65 1.97 2.17
N THR A 141 2.25 1.38 3.21
CA THR A 141 3.14 0.21 3.01
C THR A 141 2.84 -0.98 3.92
N TYR A 142 2.42 -0.75 5.15
CA TYR A 142 2.31 -1.79 6.18
C TYR A 142 0.91 -2.40 6.21
N PRO A 143 0.77 -3.75 6.00
CA PRO A 143 -0.53 -4.40 5.85
C PRO A 143 -1.17 -4.72 7.21
N ASN A 144 -1.33 -3.71 8.07
CA ASN A 144 -1.88 -3.88 9.41
C ASN A 144 -2.78 -2.69 9.79
N ASP A 145 -3.93 -3.00 10.34
CA ASP A 145 -4.94 -2.03 10.78
C ASP A 145 -4.68 -1.43 12.16
N GLY A 146 -3.63 -1.86 12.86
CA GLY A 146 -3.32 -1.42 14.22
C GLY A 146 -4.30 -1.90 15.28
N GLY A 147 -5.36 -2.62 14.93
CA GLY A 147 -6.48 -2.95 15.80
C GLY A 147 -7.38 -1.73 16.05
N LEU A 148 -7.46 -0.82 15.09
CA LEU A 148 -8.28 0.38 15.18
C LEU A 148 -9.77 0.06 15.10
N ILE A 149 -10.57 0.83 15.82
CA ILE A 149 -12.03 0.76 15.84
C ILE A 149 -12.59 2.17 15.68
N ALA A 150 -13.64 2.31 14.86
CA ALA A 150 -14.37 3.55 14.65
C ALA A 150 -13.50 4.74 14.20
N ASN A 151 -12.50 4.49 13.35
CA ASN A 151 -11.63 5.53 12.80
C ASN A 151 -11.80 5.67 11.27
N PRO A 152 -12.75 6.48 10.79
CA PRO A 152 -13.01 6.69 9.37
C PRO A 152 -11.90 7.46 8.63
N PHE A 153 -10.88 7.96 9.32
CA PHE A 153 -9.78 8.72 8.75
C PHE A 153 -8.53 7.88 8.50
N PHE A 154 -8.44 6.66 9.05
CA PHE A 154 -7.34 5.74 8.75
C PHE A 154 -7.62 4.98 7.46
N VAL A 155 -6.69 5.07 6.52
CA VAL A 155 -6.80 4.49 5.17
C VAL A 155 -5.64 3.54 4.91
N LEU A 156 -5.94 2.26 4.77
CA LEU A 156 -4.96 1.19 4.56
C LEU A 156 -4.85 0.87 3.07
N ILE A 157 -3.71 1.23 2.44
CA ILE A 157 -3.48 0.99 1.01
C ILE A 157 -2.96 -0.42 0.74
N ASN A 158 -2.06 -0.92 1.59
CA ASN A 158 -1.62 -2.31 1.56
C ASN A 158 -2.56 -3.12 2.46
N PRO A 159 -3.53 -3.87 1.91
CA PRO A 159 -4.61 -4.43 2.69
C PRO A 159 -4.16 -5.53 3.66
N THR A 160 -5.00 -5.82 4.61
CA THR A 160 -4.80 -6.93 5.56
C THR A 160 -4.86 -8.28 4.85
N ILE A 161 -4.30 -9.30 5.49
CA ILE A 161 -4.35 -10.67 4.97
C ILE A 161 -5.77 -11.17 4.73
N VAL A 162 -6.76 -10.72 5.50
CA VAL A 162 -8.17 -11.11 5.32
C VAL A 162 -8.67 -10.73 3.93
N THR A 163 -8.37 -9.53 3.46
CA THR A 163 -8.72 -9.09 2.09
C THR A 163 -8.07 -9.95 1.02
N HIS A 164 -6.82 -10.38 1.22
CA HIS A 164 -6.16 -11.32 0.31
C HIS A 164 -6.85 -12.70 0.30
N LEU A 165 -7.21 -13.22 1.47
CA LEU A 165 -7.90 -14.52 1.58
C LEU A 165 -9.29 -14.49 0.93
N GLU A 166 -10.05 -13.41 1.09
CA GLU A 166 -11.32 -13.21 0.40
C GLU A 166 -11.16 -13.20 -1.13
N ALA A 167 -10.12 -12.53 -1.62
CA ALA A 167 -9.83 -12.50 -3.05
C ALA A 167 -9.39 -13.87 -3.57
N ILE A 168 -8.50 -14.58 -2.86
CA ILE A 168 -8.06 -15.95 -3.19
C ILE A 168 -9.26 -16.89 -3.21
N TYR A 169 -10.14 -16.83 -2.20
CA TYR A 169 -11.33 -17.66 -2.15
C TYR A 169 -12.23 -17.43 -3.38
N LYS A 170 -12.51 -16.17 -3.73
CA LYS A 170 -13.32 -15.83 -4.93
C LYS A 170 -12.63 -16.28 -6.23
N PHE A 171 -11.32 -16.16 -6.30
CA PHE A 171 -10.54 -16.66 -7.44
C PHE A 171 -10.70 -18.19 -7.59
N MET A 172 -10.58 -18.93 -6.49
CA MET A 172 -10.78 -20.38 -6.48
C MET A 172 -12.20 -20.76 -6.92
N GLN A 173 -13.23 -20.05 -6.42
CA GLN A 173 -14.61 -20.28 -6.85
C GLN A 173 -14.82 -20.02 -8.35
N ARG A 174 -14.14 -19.03 -8.91
CA ARG A 174 -14.30 -18.70 -10.34
C ARG A 174 -13.60 -19.69 -11.26
N TYR A 175 -12.39 -20.12 -10.91
CA TYR A 175 -11.54 -20.89 -11.82
C TYR A 175 -11.42 -22.38 -11.48
N TYR A 176 -11.69 -22.75 -10.24
CA TYR A 176 -11.54 -24.13 -9.73
C TYR A 176 -12.71 -24.56 -8.83
N PRO A 177 -13.97 -24.32 -9.23
CA PRO A 177 -15.14 -24.54 -8.37
C PRO A 177 -15.38 -25.98 -7.97
N THR A 178 -14.93 -26.93 -8.78
CA THR A 178 -15.14 -28.39 -8.59
C THR A 178 -13.87 -29.15 -8.25
N GLU A 179 -12.71 -28.46 -8.23
CA GLU A 179 -11.44 -29.11 -7.98
C GLU A 179 -11.21 -29.36 -6.49
N ASN A 180 -10.40 -30.38 -6.20
CA ASN A 180 -9.91 -30.61 -4.85
C ASN A 180 -8.79 -29.61 -4.53
N ILE A 181 -9.02 -28.75 -3.55
CA ILE A 181 -8.06 -27.75 -3.12
C ILE A 181 -7.36 -28.25 -1.86
N THR A 182 -6.03 -28.38 -1.91
CA THR A 182 -5.23 -28.76 -0.77
C THR A 182 -4.50 -27.53 -0.21
N VAL A 183 -4.75 -27.19 1.05
CA VAL A 183 -4.04 -26.13 1.78
C VAL A 183 -2.93 -26.76 2.60
N PHE A 184 -1.68 -26.50 2.24
CA PHE A 184 -0.53 -26.85 3.07
C PHE A 184 -0.21 -25.70 4.02
N ARG A 185 -0.17 -25.96 5.31
CA ARG A 185 0.14 -24.96 6.34
C ARG A 185 1.14 -25.51 7.36
N LYS A 186 1.77 -24.61 8.11
CA LYS A 186 2.46 -24.96 9.33
C LYS A 186 1.53 -24.74 10.55
N LYS A 187 1.96 -25.18 11.73
CA LYS A 187 1.29 -24.87 13.01
C LYS A 187 1.55 -23.40 13.37
N GLY A 188 0.51 -22.67 13.80
CA GLY A 188 0.64 -21.29 14.25
C GLY A 188 -0.70 -20.54 14.30
N THR A 189 -0.76 -19.49 15.11
CA THR A 189 -1.99 -18.68 15.29
C THR A 189 -2.41 -17.96 14.02
N LEU A 190 -1.45 -17.52 13.21
CA LEU A 190 -1.72 -16.90 11.92
C LEU A 190 -2.30 -17.92 10.94
N GLU A 191 -1.72 -19.10 10.89
CA GLU A 191 -2.17 -20.20 10.04
C GLU A 191 -3.55 -20.71 10.45
N ASP A 192 -3.85 -20.74 11.76
CA ASP A 192 -5.18 -21.04 12.28
C ASP A 192 -6.19 -19.97 11.83
N MET A 193 -5.83 -18.70 11.88
CA MET A 193 -6.67 -17.61 11.39
C MET A 193 -6.93 -17.73 9.89
N ILE A 194 -5.90 -18.07 9.08
CA ILE A 194 -6.06 -18.29 7.63
C ILE A 194 -7.04 -19.43 7.37
N GLN A 195 -6.87 -20.58 8.05
CA GLN A 195 -7.76 -21.72 7.92
C GLN A 195 -9.20 -21.38 8.31
N ASN A 196 -9.39 -20.71 9.46
CA ASN A 196 -10.70 -20.31 9.94
C ASN A 196 -11.37 -19.34 8.96
N THR A 197 -10.61 -18.40 8.38
CA THR A 197 -11.13 -17.47 7.37
C THR A 197 -11.66 -18.20 6.14
N PHE A 198 -10.91 -19.17 5.58
CA PHE A 198 -11.41 -19.99 4.47
C PHE A 198 -12.64 -20.80 4.86
N SER A 199 -12.67 -21.39 6.06
CA SER A 199 -13.83 -22.13 6.57
C SER A 199 -15.07 -21.25 6.66
N ASP A 200 -14.92 -20.03 7.19
CA ASP A 200 -16.02 -19.08 7.34
C ASP A 200 -16.52 -18.54 5.99
N LEU A 201 -15.60 -18.26 5.05
CA LEU A 201 -15.97 -17.90 3.69
C LEU A 201 -16.77 -19.04 3.02
N ASN A 202 -16.33 -20.28 3.20
CA ASN A 202 -16.99 -21.45 2.64
C ASN A 202 -18.41 -21.63 3.19
N LYS A 203 -18.62 -21.39 4.50
CA LYS A 203 -19.95 -21.46 5.14
C LYS A 203 -20.88 -20.31 4.71
N LYS A 204 -20.33 -19.12 4.48
CA LYS A 204 -21.13 -17.90 4.18
C LYS A 204 -21.44 -17.73 2.70
N THR A 205 -20.76 -18.47 1.82
CA THR A 205 -20.93 -18.33 0.38
C THR A 205 -22.18 -19.06 -0.09
N PRO A 206 -23.12 -18.38 -0.76
CA PRO A 206 -24.25 -19.03 -1.40
C PRO A 206 -23.75 -19.86 -2.60
N GLY A 207 -24.26 -21.09 -2.75
CA GLY A 207 -23.93 -21.99 -3.84
C GLY A 207 -23.04 -23.16 -3.43
N LEU A 208 -22.27 -23.70 -4.38
CA LEU A 208 -21.39 -24.85 -4.12
C LEU A 208 -20.17 -24.41 -3.30
N PRO A 209 -19.97 -24.96 -2.09
CA PRO A 209 -18.77 -24.69 -1.32
C PRO A 209 -17.55 -25.32 -1.99
N LEU A 210 -16.38 -24.71 -1.84
CA LEU A 210 -15.13 -25.27 -2.31
C LEU A 210 -14.74 -26.52 -1.52
N ASN A 211 -14.22 -27.53 -2.19
CA ASN A 211 -13.69 -28.73 -1.53
C ASN A 211 -12.26 -28.47 -1.05
N ILE A 212 -12.13 -27.95 0.16
CA ILE A 212 -10.84 -27.56 0.77
C ILE A 212 -10.42 -28.57 1.82
N LYS A 213 -9.27 -29.21 1.59
CA LYS A 213 -8.60 -30.08 2.56
C LYS A 213 -7.35 -29.36 3.11
N THR A 214 -7.22 -29.28 4.43
CA THR A 214 -6.04 -28.68 5.07
C THR A 214 -5.10 -29.75 5.61
N ILE A 215 -3.82 -29.62 5.28
CA ILE A 215 -2.74 -30.50 5.70
C ILE A 215 -1.71 -29.68 6.49
N GLU A 216 -1.44 -30.07 7.71
CA GLU A 216 -0.40 -29.48 8.53
C GLU A 216 0.93 -30.20 8.29
N LEU A 217 1.97 -29.43 7.97
CA LEU A 217 3.34 -29.91 7.79
C LEU A 217 4.26 -29.25 8.82
N THR A 218 5.32 -29.91 9.18
CA THR A 218 6.42 -29.32 9.98
C THR A 218 7.22 -28.35 9.12
N ASP A 219 8.05 -27.48 9.72
CA ASP A 219 8.90 -26.54 8.95
C ASP A 219 9.94 -27.25 8.05
N SER A 220 10.28 -28.52 8.37
CA SER A 220 11.28 -29.36 7.67
C SER A 220 10.64 -30.56 6.97
N PHE A 221 9.53 -30.35 6.25
CA PHE A 221 8.90 -31.41 5.47
C PHE A 221 9.74 -31.85 4.25
N THR A 222 9.54 -33.09 3.81
CA THR A 222 10.16 -33.67 2.62
C THR A 222 9.23 -33.55 1.40
N SER A 223 9.81 -33.66 0.19
CA SER A 223 9.02 -33.69 -1.04
C SER A 223 8.00 -34.85 -1.05
N SER A 224 8.37 -36.05 -0.55
CA SER A 224 7.46 -37.19 -0.48
C SER A 224 6.24 -36.96 0.42
N GLN A 225 6.40 -36.16 1.50
CA GLN A 225 5.27 -35.78 2.36
C GLN A 225 4.27 -34.87 1.64
N VAL A 226 4.73 -34.05 0.69
CA VAL A 226 3.85 -33.21 -0.15
C VAL A 226 3.22 -34.04 -1.26
N THR A 227 4.04 -34.80 -2.01
CA THR A 227 3.56 -35.58 -3.16
C THR A 227 2.59 -36.70 -2.80
N GLY A 228 2.66 -37.24 -1.57
CA GLY A 228 1.69 -38.22 -1.06
C GLY A 228 0.24 -37.71 -0.98
N TYR A 229 0.02 -36.40 -1.13
CA TYR A 229 -1.31 -35.81 -1.18
C TYR A 229 -1.72 -35.38 -2.62
N LEU A 230 -0.88 -35.60 -3.63
CA LEU A 230 -1.16 -35.23 -5.01
C LEU A 230 -1.81 -36.41 -5.76
N ASP A 231 -2.70 -36.08 -6.66
CA ASP A 231 -3.34 -37.01 -7.61
C ASP A 231 -2.63 -36.93 -8.96
N SER A 232 -2.09 -38.05 -9.45
CA SER A 232 -1.40 -38.10 -10.73
C SER A 232 -2.34 -38.05 -11.94
N ALA A 233 -3.63 -38.30 -11.76
CA ALA A 233 -4.64 -38.32 -12.81
C ALA A 233 -5.40 -37.00 -12.96
N LYS A 234 -5.23 -36.03 -12.03
CA LYS A 234 -6.03 -34.82 -11.97
C LYS A 234 -5.17 -33.58 -11.76
N LEU A 235 -5.77 -32.41 -12.01
CA LEU A 235 -5.18 -31.14 -11.62
C LEU A 235 -5.17 -31.03 -10.08
N ASN A 236 -4.02 -30.72 -9.53
CA ASN A 236 -3.83 -30.44 -8.11
C ASN A 236 -3.82 -28.92 -7.89
N VAL A 237 -4.81 -28.41 -7.20
CA VAL A 237 -4.90 -27.00 -6.81
C VAL A 237 -4.38 -26.86 -5.37
N ILE A 238 -3.25 -26.21 -5.21
CA ILE A 238 -2.55 -26.10 -3.94
C ILE A 238 -2.60 -24.66 -3.44
N ILE A 239 -2.87 -24.48 -2.14
CA ILE A 239 -2.74 -23.19 -1.46
C ILE A 239 -1.65 -23.30 -0.39
N CYS A 240 -0.71 -22.35 -0.37
CA CYS A 240 0.22 -22.18 0.73
C CYS A 240 -0.46 -21.38 1.85
N GLY A 241 -0.87 -22.05 2.93
CA GLY A 241 -1.64 -21.47 4.04
C GLY A 241 -0.77 -20.79 5.12
N THR A 242 0.33 -20.13 4.74
CA THR A 242 1.21 -19.38 5.65
C THR A 242 1.89 -18.22 4.95
N LEU A 243 2.25 -17.18 5.72
CA LEU A 243 3.08 -16.06 5.25
C LEU A 243 4.59 -16.33 5.38
N ASN A 244 4.99 -17.50 5.91
CA ASN A 244 6.39 -17.85 6.08
C ASN A 244 7.05 -18.10 4.71
N GLU A 245 8.00 -17.24 4.33
CA GLU A 245 8.68 -17.31 3.03
C GLU A 245 9.52 -18.58 2.85
N ASN A 246 10.17 -19.06 3.93
CA ASN A 246 10.95 -20.30 3.88
C ASN A 246 10.06 -21.51 3.64
N PHE A 247 8.91 -21.59 4.34
CA PHE A 247 7.92 -22.63 4.11
C PHE A 247 7.39 -22.58 2.68
N GLY A 248 7.03 -21.39 2.18
CA GLY A 248 6.58 -21.19 0.80
C GLY A 248 7.62 -21.63 -0.23
N THR A 249 8.88 -21.25 -0.02
CA THR A 249 10.00 -21.65 -0.88
C THR A 249 10.21 -23.18 -0.86
N ASN A 250 10.15 -23.81 0.30
CA ASN A 250 10.29 -25.28 0.43
C ASN A 250 9.10 -25.99 -0.22
N LEU A 251 7.88 -25.45 -0.08
CA LEU A 251 6.69 -26.02 -0.73
C LEU A 251 6.81 -25.95 -2.25
N THR A 252 7.22 -24.82 -2.82
CA THR A 252 7.42 -24.71 -4.27
C THR A 252 8.49 -25.66 -4.78
N LYS A 253 9.60 -25.86 -4.03
CA LYS A 253 10.62 -26.85 -4.36
C LYS A 253 10.09 -28.29 -4.32
N ALA A 254 9.29 -28.64 -3.30
CA ALA A 254 8.68 -29.96 -3.18
C ALA A 254 7.69 -30.25 -4.31
N LEU A 255 6.83 -29.28 -4.66
CA LEU A 255 5.89 -29.38 -5.78
C LEU A 255 6.60 -29.52 -7.12
N ARG A 256 7.73 -28.84 -7.29
CA ARG A 256 8.57 -28.92 -8.51
C ARG A 256 9.23 -30.29 -8.68
N SER A 257 9.71 -30.90 -7.61
CA SER A 257 10.34 -32.24 -7.70
C SER A 257 9.37 -33.31 -8.17
N SER A 258 8.11 -32.96 -8.39
CA SER A 258 6.99 -33.82 -8.71
C SER A 258 6.56 -33.66 -10.18
N ASN A 259 7.50 -33.74 -11.13
CA ASN A 259 7.24 -33.53 -12.57
C ASN A 259 6.15 -34.43 -13.18
N SER A 260 5.69 -35.45 -12.45
CA SER A 260 4.59 -36.35 -12.86
C SER A 260 3.20 -35.84 -12.51
N TYR A 261 3.11 -34.71 -11.81
CA TYR A 261 1.84 -34.17 -11.33
C TYR A 261 1.52 -32.82 -12.00
N TRP A 262 0.28 -32.66 -12.36
CA TRP A 262 -0.21 -31.37 -12.86
C TRP A 262 -0.64 -30.50 -11.68
N VAL A 263 0.11 -29.40 -11.42
CA VAL A 263 -0.02 -28.59 -10.21
C VAL A 263 -0.14 -27.11 -10.54
N ILE A 264 -1.09 -26.44 -9.89
CA ILE A 264 -1.16 -24.98 -9.79
C ILE A 264 -1.03 -24.63 -8.31
N ALA A 265 -0.09 -23.73 -7.97
CA ALA A 265 0.14 -23.32 -6.61
C ALA A 265 -0.25 -21.85 -6.36
N MET A 266 -1.18 -21.64 -5.42
CA MET A 266 -1.58 -20.32 -4.94
C MET A 266 -0.80 -19.97 -3.67
N GLY A 267 -0.07 -18.86 -3.73
CA GLY A 267 0.70 -18.33 -2.61
C GLY A 267 0.04 -17.17 -1.91
N MET A 268 0.53 -16.86 -0.72
CA MET A 268 0.21 -15.63 0.01
C MET A 268 0.98 -14.43 -0.58
N PRO A 269 0.65 -13.19 -0.20
CA PRO A 269 1.33 -11.99 -0.72
C PRO A 269 2.85 -12.02 -0.62
N THR A 270 3.40 -12.72 0.36
CA THR A 270 4.85 -12.90 0.55
C THR A 270 5.54 -13.65 -0.61
N TRP A 271 4.79 -14.33 -1.47
CA TRP A 271 5.33 -15.01 -2.65
C TRP A 271 5.85 -14.05 -3.73
N ASP A 272 5.53 -12.77 -3.61
CA ASP A 272 6.18 -11.75 -4.43
C ASP A 272 7.70 -11.77 -4.28
N GLY A 273 8.20 -12.01 -3.07
CA GLY A 273 9.62 -12.13 -2.72
C GLY A 273 10.31 -13.38 -3.22
N ILE A 274 9.59 -14.43 -3.62
CA ILE A 274 10.20 -15.70 -4.09
C ILE A 274 10.76 -15.51 -5.50
N LYS A 275 12.09 -15.51 -5.60
CA LYS A 275 12.81 -15.27 -6.86
C LYS A 275 13.07 -16.54 -7.67
N ASP A 276 13.39 -17.64 -6.99
CA ASP A 276 13.77 -18.92 -7.60
C ASP A 276 12.55 -19.81 -7.83
N ILE A 277 11.63 -19.34 -8.68
CA ILE A 277 10.50 -20.15 -9.10
C ILE A 277 10.94 -20.93 -10.34
N SER A 278 10.74 -22.23 -10.25
CA SER A 278 11.05 -23.14 -11.35
C SER A 278 10.28 -22.82 -12.63
N LYS A 279 10.91 -23.11 -13.76
CA LYS A 279 10.26 -23.02 -15.06
C LYS A 279 9.03 -23.94 -15.20
N ASP A 280 8.98 -25.01 -14.42
CA ASP A 280 8.00 -26.10 -14.58
C ASP A 280 6.83 -26.03 -13.56
N LEU A 281 6.72 -24.96 -12.75
CA LEU A 281 5.66 -24.78 -11.78
C LEU A 281 4.92 -23.47 -12.03
N GLU A 282 3.62 -23.54 -12.26
CA GLU A 282 2.76 -22.37 -12.27
C GLU A 282 2.46 -21.94 -10.84
N ILE A 283 2.85 -20.71 -10.48
CA ILE A 283 2.44 -20.11 -9.22
C ILE A 283 1.61 -18.86 -9.45
N VAL A 284 0.63 -18.65 -8.58
CA VAL A 284 -0.21 -17.44 -8.54
C VAL A 284 -0.17 -16.87 -7.13
N TYR A 285 -0.12 -15.56 -7.01
CA TYR A 285 -0.23 -14.87 -5.72
C TYR A 285 -0.94 -13.53 -5.87
N THR A 286 -1.37 -12.94 -4.76
CA THR A 286 -2.08 -11.66 -4.73
C THR A 286 -1.18 -10.53 -4.23
N THR A 287 -1.33 -9.34 -4.83
CA THR A 287 -0.64 -8.13 -4.41
C THR A 287 -1.53 -6.90 -4.66
N PRO A 288 -1.49 -5.85 -3.83
CA PRO A 288 -2.15 -4.59 -4.15
C PRO A 288 -1.34 -3.74 -5.15
N TYR A 289 -0.12 -4.17 -5.50
CA TYR A 289 0.80 -3.43 -6.36
C TYR A 289 1.18 -4.24 -7.59
N ASN A 290 0.98 -3.65 -8.77
CA ASN A 290 1.36 -4.26 -10.05
C ASN A 290 2.17 -3.27 -10.88
N TYR A 291 3.42 -3.07 -10.50
CA TYR A 291 4.33 -2.17 -11.20
C TYR A 291 4.87 -2.80 -12.49
N SER A 292 4.23 -2.48 -13.63
CA SER A 292 4.79 -2.85 -14.94
C SER A 292 6.10 -2.09 -15.18
N ARG A 293 7.24 -2.76 -14.98
CA ARG A 293 8.58 -2.17 -15.13
C ARG A 293 8.89 -1.72 -16.57
N THR A 294 8.12 -2.19 -17.54
CA THR A 294 8.26 -1.89 -18.97
C THR A 294 7.31 -0.80 -19.46
N SER A 295 6.40 -0.29 -18.64
CA SER A 295 5.55 0.82 -19.02
C SER A 295 6.36 2.11 -19.21
N LYS A 296 5.93 2.99 -20.12
CA LYS A 296 6.60 4.27 -20.35
C LYS A 296 6.77 5.10 -19.07
N LEU A 297 5.74 5.09 -18.21
CA LEU A 297 5.76 5.82 -16.94
C LEU A 297 6.80 5.22 -15.98
N SER A 298 6.84 3.89 -15.84
CA SER A 298 7.82 3.22 -14.98
C SER A 298 9.26 3.38 -15.46
N MET A 299 9.48 3.37 -16.78
CA MET A 299 10.79 3.65 -17.37
C MET A 299 11.23 5.08 -17.07
N LYS A 300 10.37 6.07 -17.33
CA LYS A 300 10.66 7.48 -17.00
C LYS A 300 10.95 7.68 -15.52
N PHE A 301 10.15 7.08 -14.65
CA PHE A 301 10.39 7.11 -13.20
C PHE A 301 11.75 6.52 -12.84
N THR A 302 12.09 5.36 -13.41
CA THR A 302 13.38 4.69 -13.16
C THR A 302 14.57 5.52 -13.63
N ASP A 303 14.46 6.18 -14.78
CA ASP A 303 15.50 7.05 -15.31
C ASP A 303 15.67 8.32 -14.43
N ASN A 304 14.59 8.96 -14.04
CA ASN A 304 14.64 10.10 -13.12
C ASN A 304 15.25 9.70 -11.76
N TYR A 305 14.86 8.53 -11.23
CA TYR A 305 15.42 8.01 -9.99
C TYR A 305 16.93 7.80 -10.09
N ARG A 306 17.39 7.20 -11.21
CA ARG A 306 18.82 6.97 -11.46
C ARG A 306 19.61 8.26 -11.55
N VAL A 307 19.06 9.27 -12.24
CA VAL A 307 19.70 10.59 -12.37
C VAL A 307 19.82 11.29 -11.02
N LYS A 308 18.76 11.26 -10.20
CA LYS A 308 18.72 12.00 -8.93
C LYS A 308 19.46 11.28 -7.80
N PHE A 309 19.35 9.95 -7.71
CA PHE A 309 19.85 9.15 -6.57
C PHE A 309 20.94 8.14 -6.93
N SER A 310 21.41 8.10 -8.16
CA SER A 310 22.49 7.20 -8.64
C SER A 310 22.24 5.72 -8.37
N GLY A 311 20.97 5.31 -8.23
CA GLY A 311 20.56 3.96 -7.88
C GLY A 311 19.45 3.41 -8.78
N ARG A 312 18.94 2.22 -8.43
CA ARG A 312 17.73 1.63 -9.05
C ARG A 312 16.59 1.67 -8.05
N PRO A 313 15.37 2.15 -8.43
CA PRO A 313 14.26 2.21 -7.52
C PRO A 313 13.78 0.81 -7.14
N SER A 314 13.57 0.58 -5.85
CA SER A 314 12.83 -0.57 -5.35
C SER A 314 11.32 -0.34 -5.45
N ASP A 315 10.51 -1.35 -5.09
CA ASP A 315 9.06 -1.19 -4.99
C ASP A 315 8.67 -0.11 -3.98
N MET A 316 9.48 0.09 -2.93
CA MET A 316 9.22 1.15 -1.95
C MET A 316 9.31 2.55 -2.55
N ALA A 317 10.24 2.78 -3.49
CA ALA A 317 10.33 4.05 -4.22
C ALA A 317 9.08 4.30 -5.09
N PHE A 318 8.57 3.26 -5.76
CA PHE A 318 7.32 3.36 -6.51
C PHE A 318 6.13 3.66 -5.59
N LYS A 319 6.04 3.01 -4.42
CA LYS A 319 4.98 3.25 -3.42
C LYS A 319 5.02 4.69 -2.89
N GLY A 320 6.21 5.20 -2.55
CA GLY A 320 6.38 6.57 -2.10
C GLY A 320 5.96 7.59 -3.15
N PHE A 321 6.40 7.39 -4.40
CA PHE A 321 6.03 8.24 -5.53
C PHE A 321 4.51 8.24 -5.76
N GLU A 322 3.90 7.05 -5.86
CA GLU A 322 2.48 6.91 -6.13
C GLU A 322 1.61 7.47 -5.01
N ALA A 323 1.95 7.16 -3.74
CA ALA A 323 1.20 7.66 -2.59
C ALA A 323 1.23 9.19 -2.52
N MET A 324 2.40 9.81 -2.65
CA MET A 324 2.55 11.26 -2.58
C MET A 324 1.87 11.95 -3.77
N TYR A 325 2.12 11.51 -5.01
CA TYR A 325 1.56 12.14 -6.18
C TYR A 325 0.03 11.98 -6.24
N HIS A 326 -0.46 10.75 -6.14
CA HIS A 326 -1.89 10.43 -6.26
C HIS A 326 -2.73 11.13 -5.20
N PHE A 327 -2.40 10.92 -3.92
CA PHE A 327 -3.17 11.51 -2.82
C PHE A 327 -2.94 13.01 -2.67
N GLY A 328 -1.77 13.52 -3.03
CA GLY A 328 -1.50 14.96 -3.11
C GLY A 328 -2.38 15.65 -4.15
N LYS A 329 -2.52 15.07 -5.36
CA LYS A 329 -3.42 15.58 -6.41
C LYS A 329 -4.89 15.48 -6.01
N LEU A 330 -5.29 14.37 -5.36
CA LEU A 330 -6.66 14.25 -4.84
C LEU A 330 -6.95 15.28 -3.75
N LEU A 331 -5.98 15.54 -2.85
CA LEU A 331 -6.11 16.58 -1.84
C LEU A 331 -6.32 17.96 -2.46
N LEU A 332 -5.51 18.33 -3.46
CA LEU A 332 -5.66 19.61 -4.18
C LEU A 332 -7.03 19.76 -4.81
N LYS A 333 -7.56 18.68 -5.38
CA LYS A 333 -8.85 18.70 -6.07
C LYS A 333 -10.04 18.70 -5.11
N TYR A 334 -10.00 17.88 -4.08
CA TYR A 334 -11.17 17.60 -3.23
C TYR A 334 -11.09 18.22 -1.83
N ASN A 335 -9.90 18.61 -1.37
CA ASN A 335 -9.67 19.24 -0.08
C ASN A 335 -10.39 18.49 1.07
N LYS A 336 -11.31 19.13 1.79
CA LYS A 336 -12.08 18.53 2.89
C LYS A 336 -12.96 17.33 2.50
N GLN A 337 -13.20 17.12 1.21
CA GLN A 337 -13.95 15.98 0.67
C GLN A 337 -13.04 14.82 0.21
N LEU A 338 -11.76 14.83 0.58
CA LEU A 338 -10.79 13.82 0.17
C LEU A 338 -11.23 12.39 0.55
N ILE A 339 -11.73 12.19 1.76
CA ILE A 339 -12.15 10.86 2.26
C ILE A 339 -13.21 10.20 1.34
N GLN A 340 -14.14 10.97 0.79
CA GLN A 340 -15.18 10.46 -0.09
C GLN A 340 -14.67 10.14 -1.51
N ASN A 341 -13.47 10.61 -1.86
CA ASN A 341 -12.92 10.56 -3.22
C ASN A 341 -11.59 9.78 -3.33
N LEU A 342 -11.22 9.00 -2.31
CA LEU A 342 -9.96 8.26 -2.25
C LEU A 342 -9.78 7.21 -3.37
N SER A 343 -10.88 6.72 -3.96
CA SER A 343 -10.85 5.78 -5.10
C SER A 343 -10.87 6.46 -6.45
N GLY A 344 -10.68 7.79 -6.50
CA GLY A 344 -10.62 8.57 -7.75
C GLY A 344 -9.50 8.08 -8.67
N LYS A 345 -9.82 7.93 -9.97
CA LYS A 345 -8.87 7.37 -10.96
C LYS A 345 -8.16 8.44 -11.81
N GLU A 346 -8.55 9.68 -11.70
CA GLU A 346 -8.07 10.79 -12.52
C GLU A 346 -6.57 11.08 -12.39
N PHE A 347 -5.99 10.75 -11.22
CA PHE A 347 -4.55 10.91 -10.96
C PHE A 347 -3.84 9.56 -10.77
N ARG A 348 -4.44 8.49 -11.33
CA ARG A 348 -3.83 7.16 -11.31
C ARG A 348 -2.49 7.16 -12.02
N LEU A 349 -1.50 6.51 -11.40
CA LEU A 349 -0.18 6.31 -11.97
C LEU A 349 0.05 4.83 -12.36
N PHE A 350 0.30 3.99 -11.40
CA PHE A 350 0.65 2.58 -11.61
C PHE A 350 -0.50 1.65 -11.25
N ASN A 351 -1.23 1.96 -10.15
CA ASN A 351 -2.24 1.10 -9.59
C ASN A 351 -3.60 1.80 -9.49
N ASP A 352 -4.67 1.01 -9.52
CA ASP A 352 -6.01 1.44 -9.12
C ASP A 352 -6.18 1.22 -7.62
N PHE A 353 -6.92 2.11 -6.97
CA PHE A 353 -7.37 1.94 -5.59
C PHE A 353 -8.89 1.79 -5.55
N ASP A 354 -9.36 0.84 -4.73
CA ASP A 354 -10.78 0.60 -4.42
C ASP A 354 -10.94 0.66 -2.90
N ILE A 355 -10.99 1.88 -2.38
CA ILE A 355 -11.02 2.15 -0.94
C ILE A 355 -12.44 1.96 -0.43
N ARG A 356 -12.64 1.01 0.49
CA ARG A 356 -13.94 0.68 1.07
C ARG A 356 -13.89 0.68 2.59
N PRO A 357 -15.04 0.98 3.25
CA PRO A 357 -15.14 0.90 4.70
C PRO A 357 -15.08 -0.55 5.20
N VAL A 358 -14.32 -0.77 6.27
CA VAL A 358 -14.28 -2.02 7.03
C VAL A 358 -15.01 -1.79 8.36
N ARG A 359 -15.86 -2.74 8.75
CA ARG A 359 -16.60 -2.76 10.01
C ARG A 359 -16.58 -4.15 10.60
N SER A 360 -16.09 -4.28 11.82
CA SER A 360 -16.20 -5.52 12.61
C SER A 360 -17.64 -5.68 13.14
N ASP A 361 -18.28 -4.60 13.57
CA ASP A 361 -19.71 -4.55 13.89
C ASP A 361 -20.47 -3.86 12.77
N LYS A 362 -21.40 -4.58 12.12
CA LYS A 362 -22.27 -4.06 11.05
C LYS A 362 -23.16 -2.90 11.50
N ASN A 363 -23.49 -2.83 12.79
CA ASN A 363 -24.33 -1.79 13.37
C ASN A 363 -23.52 -0.54 13.78
N SER A 364 -22.19 -0.58 13.68
CA SER A 364 -21.35 0.57 14.01
C SER A 364 -21.66 1.74 13.09
N LYS A 365 -21.82 2.93 13.69
CA LYS A 365 -22.05 4.19 12.97
C LYS A 365 -20.86 4.56 12.06
N PHE A 366 -19.64 4.32 12.54
CA PHE A 366 -18.43 4.62 11.81
C PHE A 366 -17.70 3.34 11.41
N PRO A 367 -16.99 3.30 10.28
CA PRO A 367 -16.09 2.20 9.97
C PRO A 367 -14.92 2.16 10.96
N ASP A 368 -14.37 0.97 11.16
CA ASP A 368 -13.16 0.80 11.95
C ASP A 368 -11.96 1.43 11.24
N TYR A 369 -11.95 1.33 9.92
CA TYR A 369 -11.00 1.98 9.02
C TYR A 369 -11.49 1.86 7.56
N LEU A 370 -10.75 2.49 6.65
CA LEU A 370 -10.92 2.35 5.21
C LEU A 370 -9.81 1.48 4.65
N GLU A 371 -10.11 0.57 3.72
CA GLU A 371 -9.13 -0.37 3.19
C GLU A 371 -9.22 -0.49 1.67
N ASN A 372 -8.07 -0.54 1.01
CA ASN A 372 -7.99 -0.85 -0.40
C ASN A 372 -8.38 -2.31 -0.67
N LYS A 373 -9.45 -2.54 -1.40
CA LYS A 373 -9.93 -3.87 -1.80
C LYS A 373 -9.44 -4.30 -3.19
N LYS A 374 -8.73 -3.41 -3.90
CA LYS A 374 -8.15 -3.74 -5.20
C LYS A 374 -6.91 -4.60 -5.02
N LEU A 375 -6.96 -5.80 -5.57
CA LEU A 375 -5.84 -6.73 -5.65
C LEU A 375 -5.62 -7.16 -7.10
N TYR A 376 -4.39 -7.45 -7.42
CA TYR A 376 -3.95 -8.07 -8.66
C TYR A 376 -3.53 -9.51 -8.37
N PHE A 377 -3.88 -10.42 -9.28
CA PHE A 377 -3.36 -11.77 -9.27
C PHE A 377 -2.18 -11.83 -10.23
N ILE A 378 -1.04 -12.20 -9.70
CA ILE A 378 0.20 -12.31 -10.47
C ILE A 378 0.52 -13.78 -10.66
N ARG A 379 0.70 -14.15 -11.92
CA ARG A 379 1.10 -15.50 -12.33
C ARG A 379 2.59 -15.46 -12.71
N LYS A 380 3.34 -16.38 -12.17
CA LYS A 380 4.72 -16.64 -12.60
C LYS A 380 4.79 -18.06 -13.19
N THR A 381 5.16 -18.15 -14.45
CA THR A 381 5.28 -19.41 -15.20
C THR A 381 6.44 -19.27 -16.18
N ASP A 382 7.33 -20.25 -16.28
CA ASP A 382 8.46 -20.29 -17.23
C ASP A 382 9.33 -19.02 -17.23
N GLY A 383 9.53 -18.43 -16.05
CA GLY A 383 10.28 -17.19 -15.88
C GLY A 383 9.54 -15.93 -16.38
N ARG A 384 8.27 -16.05 -16.80
CA ARG A 384 7.40 -14.94 -17.19
C ARG A 384 6.49 -14.53 -16.01
N ILE A 385 6.29 -13.24 -15.88
CA ILE A 385 5.38 -12.65 -14.89
C ILE A 385 4.23 -12.00 -15.66
N THR A 386 2.99 -12.44 -15.38
CA THR A 386 1.79 -11.90 -16.01
C THR A 386 0.72 -11.61 -14.95
N SER A 387 -0.13 -10.61 -15.22
CA SER A 387 -1.33 -10.38 -14.42
C SER A 387 -2.45 -11.30 -14.91
N VAL A 388 -3.16 -11.95 -13.99
CA VAL A 388 -4.36 -12.73 -14.27
C VAL A 388 -5.57 -11.85 -13.94
N ASN A 389 -6.43 -11.61 -14.92
CA ASN A 389 -7.64 -10.78 -14.77
C ASN A 389 -8.84 -11.62 -14.33
#